data_467c79f6ca12fb1dbcd484d6d9e374b8
#
_entry.id   467c79f6ca12fb1dbcd484d6d9e374b8
#
_cell.length_a   1.000
_cell.length_b   1.000
_cell.length_c   1.000
_cell.angle_alpha   90.00
_cell.angle_beta   90.00
_cell.angle_gamma   90.00
#
_symmetry.space_group_name_H-M   'P 1'
#
loop_
_entity.id
_entity.type
_entity.pdbx_description
1 polymer ?
#
loop_
_entity_poly.entity_id
_entity_poly.type
_entity_poly.pdbx_seq_one_letter_code
_entity_poly.pdbx_strand_id
1 'polypeptide(L)'
;RAKTADSTTIVGRNFDWENCQAMVIRCLPDNGYASVSTANLDFFGFGDDYKPEGMINRFKAVAGVYVPMDGINEKGLVVADLMAGDNEVTNQTCDTLPDLTTTTAIRLLLNRAADVQEALALLRRYNMHSDIGTAHHLFIADAAGNSVCVEWADNRMYVTETNVLNNHYLCAAKQGITSGEESNRHEAILLRWYNENNGILTAAQMADALSEAQSMPNGTYGGTQWSVVYDLHTCSATYYWQRNFAKSYPFSVR
;
A
#
# COMPACT_ATOMS: atom_id res chain seq x y z
N ARG A 1 -10.44 0.85 -4.02
CA ARG A 1 -10.50 1.91 -5.03
C ARG A 1 -11.94 2.31 -5.36
N ALA A 2 -12.14 3.49 -5.86
CA ALA A 2 -13.43 3.95 -6.38
C ALA A 2 -13.23 4.72 -7.69
N LYS A 3 -14.33 4.99 -8.41
CA LYS A 3 -14.36 5.95 -9.51
C LYS A 3 -14.80 7.32 -8.99
N THR A 4 -14.41 8.38 -9.67
CA THR A 4 -15.01 9.71 -9.49
C THR A 4 -16.20 9.89 -10.45
N ALA A 5 -16.96 10.96 -10.29
CA ALA A 5 -18.05 11.30 -11.22
C ALA A 5 -17.57 11.46 -12.67
N ASP A 6 -16.32 11.89 -12.87
CA ASP A 6 -15.67 12.02 -14.18
C ASP A 6 -15.06 10.70 -14.69
N SER A 7 -15.39 9.57 -14.05
CA SER A 7 -14.89 8.23 -14.37
C SER A 7 -13.37 8.05 -14.19
N THR A 8 -12.67 8.97 -13.54
CA THR A 8 -11.28 8.77 -13.14
C THR A 8 -11.20 7.83 -11.94
N THR A 9 -10.02 7.29 -11.67
CA THR A 9 -9.82 6.32 -10.57
C THR A 9 -9.13 7.00 -9.40
N ILE A 10 -9.64 6.75 -8.20
CA ILE A 10 -9.00 7.13 -6.93
C ILE A 10 -8.81 5.90 -6.04
N VAL A 11 -7.74 5.91 -5.25
CA VAL A 11 -7.42 4.87 -4.26
C VAL A 11 -7.18 5.52 -2.91
N GLY A 12 -7.83 5.02 -1.87
CA GLY A 12 -7.58 5.41 -0.49
C GLY A 12 -6.90 4.29 0.29
N ARG A 13 -6.01 4.64 1.22
CA ARG A 13 -5.32 3.71 2.11
C ARG A 13 -5.13 4.30 3.50
N ASN A 14 -5.34 3.49 4.53
CA ASN A 14 -4.80 3.67 5.88
C ASN A 14 -3.58 2.76 6.06
N PHE A 15 -2.56 3.26 6.73
CA PHE A 15 -1.43 2.47 7.22
C PHE A 15 -1.46 2.47 8.75
N ASP A 16 -1.72 1.30 9.30
CA ASP A 16 -1.87 1.06 10.72
C ASP A 16 -0.61 0.35 11.25
N TRP A 17 0.02 0.91 12.28
CA TRP A 17 1.28 0.39 12.84
C TRP A 17 1.49 0.88 14.28
N GLU A 18 2.59 0.44 14.89
CA GLU A 18 3.16 1.11 16.06
C GLU A 18 3.50 2.57 15.73
N ASN A 19 3.71 3.42 16.73
CA ASN A 19 4.10 4.80 16.47
C ASN A 19 5.37 4.84 15.62
N CYS A 20 5.32 5.56 14.53
CA CYS A 20 6.46 5.67 13.62
C CYS A 20 6.53 7.04 12.94
N GLN A 21 7.71 7.35 12.43
CA GLN A 21 7.87 8.45 11.48
C GLN A 21 7.75 7.92 10.06
N ALA A 22 7.00 8.62 9.22
CA ALA A 22 6.91 8.32 7.79
C ALA A 22 7.75 9.29 6.98
N MET A 23 8.30 8.80 5.88
CA MET A 23 8.99 9.63 4.90
C MET A 23 8.28 9.51 3.55
N VAL A 24 7.76 10.65 3.05
CA VAL A 24 7.25 10.72 1.68
C VAL A 24 8.43 11.00 0.75
N ILE A 25 8.58 10.15 -0.27
CA ILE A 25 9.72 10.14 -1.17
C ILE A 25 9.24 10.40 -2.59
N ARG A 26 9.73 11.47 -3.22
CA ARG A 26 9.60 11.68 -4.66
C ARG A 26 10.83 11.09 -5.34
N CYS A 27 10.64 10.04 -6.12
CA CYS A 27 11.70 9.36 -6.86
C CYS A 27 11.63 9.73 -8.34
N LEU A 28 12.76 10.18 -8.89
CA LEU A 28 12.91 10.56 -10.30
C LEU A 28 14.08 9.76 -10.89
N PRO A 29 13.87 8.49 -11.26
CA PRO A 29 14.94 7.65 -11.76
C PRO A 29 15.32 8.04 -13.20
N ASP A 30 16.62 7.93 -13.55
CA ASP A 30 17.08 8.16 -14.92
C ASP A 30 16.49 7.17 -15.92
N ASN A 31 16.16 5.96 -15.46
CA ASN A 31 15.58 4.90 -16.27
C ASN A 31 14.44 4.23 -15.49
N GLY A 32 13.23 4.67 -15.73
CA GLY A 32 12.02 4.17 -15.06
C GLY A 32 11.01 5.30 -14.85
N TYR A 33 9.86 4.97 -14.26
CA TYR A 33 8.81 5.93 -14.02
C TYR A 33 9.08 6.74 -12.74
N ALA A 34 8.82 8.03 -12.80
CA ALA A 34 8.78 8.88 -11.61
C ALA A 34 7.66 8.42 -10.66
N SER A 35 7.86 8.58 -9.36
CA SER A 35 6.88 8.14 -8.36
C SER A 35 6.91 8.98 -7.08
N VAL A 36 5.79 8.93 -6.35
CA VAL A 36 5.69 9.34 -4.94
C VAL A 36 5.36 8.10 -4.13
N SER A 37 6.10 7.86 -3.06
CA SER A 37 5.95 6.68 -2.21
C SER A 37 6.19 7.02 -0.74
N THR A 38 5.74 6.16 0.17
CA THR A 38 5.88 6.34 1.63
C THR A 38 6.69 5.20 2.21
N ALA A 39 7.72 5.52 2.99
CA ALA A 39 8.49 4.55 3.78
C ALA A 39 8.23 4.76 5.27
N ASN A 40 8.14 3.65 6.01
CA ASN A 40 8.12 3.66 7.47
C ASN A 40 9.56 3.67 7.99
N LEU A 41 9.96 4.74 8.69
CA LEU A 41 11.32 4.91 9.20
C LEU A 41 11.63 4.04 10.40
N ASP A 42 10.62 3.51 11.09
CA ASP A 42 10.81 2.57 12.18
C ASP A 42 11.52 1.27 11.72
N PHE A 43 11.29 0.83 10.50
CA PHE A 43 11.98 -0.31 9.89
C PHE A 43 13.49 -0.11 9.74
N PHE A 44 13.98 1.11 9.91
CA PHE A 44 15.41 1.42 9.97
C PHE A 44 15.93 1.60 11.40
N GLY A 45 15.11 1.30 12.40
CA GLY A 45 15.45 1.44 13.83
C GLY A 45 15.49 2.89 14.30
N PHE A 46 14.72 3.78 13.66
CA PHE A 46 14.70 5.19 14.01
C PHE A 46 13.65 5.57 15.06
N GLY A 47 12.73 4.66 15.39
CA GLY A 47 11.69 4.90 16.40
C GLY A 47 10.74 6.07 16.07
N ASP A 48 9.85 6.37 17.01
CA ASP A 48 8.79 7.36 16.86
C ASP A 48 9.25 8.82 16.97
N ASP A 49 10.37 9.08 17.69
CA ASP A 49 10.96 10.41 17.88
C ASP A 49 12.01 10.80 16.83
N TYR A 50 12.22 9.94 15.82
CA TYR A 50 13.30 10.13 14.88
C TYR A 50 13.20 11.41 14.09
N LYS A 51 14.27 12.18 14.17
CA LYS A 51 14.56 13.30 13.25
C LYS A 51 15.85 12.99 12.50
N PRO A 52 15.90 13.04 11.16
CA PRO A 52 17.09 12.76 10.38
C PRO A 52 18.13 13.88 10.55
N GLU A 53 18.69 14.01 11.74
CA GLU A 53 19.74 14.94 12.08
C GLU A 53 21.12 14.33 11.81
N GLY A 54 22.03 15.16 11.31
CA GLY A 54 23.36 14.73 10.92
C GLY A 54 23.42 13.98 9.58
N MET A 55 24.60 13.97 8.98
CA MET A 55 24.81 13.46 7.62
C MET A 55 24.58 11.94 7.54
N ILE A 56 25.04 11.18 8.53
CA ILE A 56 24.96 9.71 8.55
C ILE A 56 23.49 9.25 8.59
N ASN A 57 22.69 9.86 9.48
CA ASN A 57 21.29 9.49 9.61
C ASN A 57 20.46 9.90 8.38
N ARG A 58 20.75 11.06 7.80
CA ARG A 58 20.15 11.47 6.52
C ARG A 58 20.49 10.49 5.40
N PHE A 59 21.74 10.02 5.34
CA PHE A 59 22.15 9.01 4.35
C PHE A 59 21.44 7.67 4.57
N LYS A 60 21.31 7.22 5.82
CA LYS A 60 20.52 6.00 6.12
C LYS A 60 19.06 6.14 5.69
N ALA A 61 18.42 7.29 5.95
CA ALA A 61 17.04 7.54 5.54
C ALA A 61 16.83 7.46 4.01
N VAL A 62 17.85 7.75 3.20
CA VAL A 62 17.78 7.59 1.74
C VAL A 62 17.52 6.14 1.33
N ALA A 63 17.93 5.15 2.12
CA ALA A 63 17.63 3.75 1.87
C ALA A 63 16.12 3.45 1.83
N GLY A 64 15.29 4.28 2.46
CA GLY A 64 13.82 4.19 2.40
C GLY A 64 13.26 4.22 0.98
N VAL A 65 14.00 4.75 -0.01
CA VAL A 65 13.59 4.71 -1.42
C VAL A 65 13.39 3.28 -1.93
N TYR A 66 14.10 2.31 -1.38
CA TYR A 66 14.06 0.91 -1.81
C TYR A 66 13.01 0.05 -1.09
N VAL A 67 12.44 0.56 0.00
CA VAL A 67 11.49 -0.18 0.85
C VAL A 67 10.22 0.63 1.15
N PRO A 68 9.51 1.11 0.13
CA PRO A 68 8.24 1.81 0.32
C PRO A 68 7.15 0.84 0.78
N MET A 69 6.19 1.36 1.57
CA MET A 69 4.98 0.63 1.98
C MET A 69 3.84 0.82 0.99
N ASP A 70 3.85 1.92 0.26
CA ASP A 70 2.89 2.28 -0.76
C ASP A 70 3.44 3.35 -1.70
N GLY A 71 2.73 3.60 -2.80
CA GLY A 71 3.07 4.70 -3.69
C GLY A 71 2.25 4.72 -4.98
N ILE A 72 2.45 5.81 -5.72
CA ILE A 72 1.89 6.02 -7.06
C ILE A 72 3.01 6.44 -8.02
N ASN A 73 2.96 5.96 -9.26
CA ASN A 73 3.88 6.42 -10.31
C ASN A 73 3.21 7.37 -11.33
N GLU A 74 4.00 7.92 -12.24
CA GLU A 74 3.54 8.87 -13.27
C GLU A 74 2.62 8.29 -14.34
N LYS A 75 2.42 6.96 -14.33
CA LYS A 75 1.45 6.24 -15.19
C LYS A 75 0.10 6.06 -14.49
N GLY A 76 0.01 6.44 -13.21
CA GLY A 76 -1.18 6.24 -12.40
C GLY A 76 -1.31 4.81 -11.86
N LEU A 77 -0.21 4.07 -11.76
CA LEU A 77 -0.18 2.80 -11.05
C LEU A 77 0.02 3.06 -9.56
N VAL A 78 -0.89 2.56 -8.74
CA VAL A 78 -0.78 2.51 -7.27
C VAL A 78 -0.44 1.11 -6.83
N VAL A 79 0.52 0.99 -5.92
CA VAL A 79 0.89 -0.27 -5.25
C VAL A 79 0.95 -0.04 -3.76
N ALA A 80 0.39 -0.96 -2.98
CA ALA A 80 0.42 -0.92 -1.52
C ALA A 80 0.60 -2.31 -0.94
N ASP A 81 1.43 -2.43 0.09
CA ASP A 81 1.63 -3.65 0.86
C ASP A 81 0.71 -3.70 2.08
N LEU A 82 0.10 -4.85 2.33
CA LEU A 82 -0.69 -5.13 3.52
C LEU A 82 -0.32 -6.52 4.06
N MET A 83 -0.44 -6.71 5.36
CA MET A 83 -0.36 -8.04 5.97
C MET A 83 -1.61 -8.84 5.63
N ALA A 84 -1.44 -10.10 5.22
CA ALA A 84 -2.56 -10.96 4.77
C ALA A 84 -3.06 -11.95 5.83
N GLY A 85 -2.42 -12.01 6.98
CA GLY A 85 -2.73 -12.93 8.07
C GLY A 85 -1.53 -13.11 8.98
N ASP A 86 -1.70 -13.83 10.06
CA ASP A 86 -0.74 -13.89 11.17
C ASP A 86 0.03 -15.22 11.30
N ASN A 87 -0.40 -16.28 10.63
CA ASN A 87 0.12 -17.63 10.88
C ASN A 87 1.03 -18.20 9.78
N GLU A 88 1.25 -17.45 8.71
CA GLU A 88 2.11 -17.91 7.61
C GLU A 88 3.08 -16.80 7.21
N VAL A 89 4.14 -17.20 6.53
CA VAL A 89 5.14 -16.30 6.00
C VAL A 89 5.09 -16.34 4.48
N THR A 90 5.00 -15.19 3.84
CA THR A 90 5.19 -15.12 2.39
C THR A 90 6.60 -15.58 2.06
N ASN A 91 6.72 -16.76 1.47
CA ASN A 91 7.99 -17.38 1.14
C ASN A 91 7.83 -18.36 -0.03
N GLN A 92 8.11 -17.91 -1.24
CA GLN A 92 8.12 -18.77 -2.43
C GLN A 92 9.50 -19.36 -2.66
N THR A 93 9.53 -20.57 -3.18
CA THR A 93 10.75 -21.27 -3.56
C THR A 93 10.60 -21.87 -4.95
N CYS A 94 11.33 -21.35 -5.92
CA CYS A 94 11.48 -21.93 -7.24
C CYS A 94 12.94 -21.73 -7.67
N ASP A 95 13.67 -22.80 -7.87
CA ASP A 95 15.12 -22.78 -8.13
C ASP A 95 15.53 -21.96 -9.38
N THR A 96 14.58 -21.66 -10.26
CA THR A 96 14.84 -20.93 -11.50
C THR A 96 14.52 -19.45 -11.46
N LEU A 97 13.87 -18.97 -10.37
CA LEU A 97 13.47 -17.57 -10.25
C LEU A 97 14.34 -16.85 -9.20
N PRO A 98 14.75 -15.61 -9.48
CA PRO A 98 15.40 -14.78 -8.47
C PRO A 98 14.41 -14.35 -7.37
N ASP A 99 14.95 -14.08 -6.20
CA ASP A 99 14.17 -13.65 -5.05
C ASP A 99 13.86 -12.15 -5.09
N LEU A 100 12.71 -11.77 -4.57
CA LEU A 100 12.24 -10.40 -4.42
C LEU A 100 11.48 -10.29 -3.08
N THR A 101 11.71 -9.21 -2.34
CA THR A 101 11.00 -8.99 -1.09
C THR A 101 9.75 -8.12 -1.30
N THR A 102 8.81 -8.18 -0.37
CA THR A 102 7.51 -7.49 -0.48
C THR A 102 7.67 -5.98 -0.67
N THR A 103 8.54 -5.32 0.09
CA THR A 103 8.76 -3.88 -0.05
C THR A 103 9.58 -3.51 -1.29
N THR A 104 10.60 -4.29 -1.64
CA THR A 104 11.37 -4.06 -2.87
C THR A 104 10.53 -4.31 -4.13
N ALA A 105 9.52 -5.18 -4.04
CA ALA A 105 8.54 -5.37 -5.11
C ALA A 105 7.77 -4.08 -5.41
N ILE A 106 7.34 -3.33 -4.39
CA ILE A 106 6.66 -2.04 -4.61
C ILE A 106 7.56 -1.10 -5.40
N ARG A 107 8.84 -0.98 -5.03
CA ARG A 107 9.80 -0.13 -5.76
C ARG A 107 9.98 -0.58 -7.19
N LEU A 108 10.10 -1.89 -7.42
CA LEU A 108 10.21 -2.46 -8.77
C LEU A 108 8.98 -2.09 -9.62
N LEU A 109 7.78 -2.30 -9.09
CA LEU A 109 6.52 -2.03 -9.81
C LEU A 109 6.35 -0.54 -10.09
N LEU A 110 6.60 0.33 -9.11
CA LEU A 110 6.53 1.78 -9.32
C LEU A 110 7.50 2.28 -10.39
N ASN A 111 8.68 1.64 -10.52
CA ASN A 111 9.68 2.04 -11.50
C ASN A 111 9.41 1.46 -12.91
N ARG A 112 8.71 0.33 -13.06
CA ARG A 112 8.72 -0.48 -14.27
C ARG A 112 7.36 -0.86 -14.83
N ALA A 113 6.28 -0.75 -14.07
CA ALA A 113 4.95 -1.12 -14.51
C ALA A 113 4.09 0.13 -14.76
N ALA A 114 3.42 0.20 -15.90
CA ALA A 114 2.47 1.27 -16.21
C ALA A 114 1.05 0.94 -15.77
N ASP A 115 0.70 -0.33 -15.67
CA ASP A 115 -0.62 -0.82 -15.34
C ASP A 115 -0.58 -2.16 -14.58
N VAL A 116 -1.77 -2.65 -14.20
CA VAL A 116 -1.92 -3.93 -13.47
C VAL A 116 -1.35 -5.11 -14.26
N GLN A 117 -1.50 -5.16 -15.58
CA GLN A 117 -1.02 -6.29 -16.38
C GLN A 117 0.50 -6.35 -16.42
N GLU A 118 1.17 -5.21 -16.61
CA GLU A 118 2.63 -5.12 -16.54
C GLU A 118 3.15 -5.47 -15.14
N ALA A 119 2.47 -5.00 -14.09
CA ALA A 119 2.81 -5.34 -12.71
C ALA A 119 2.75 -6.84 -12.44
N LEU A 120 1.68 -7.50 -12.86
CA LEU A 120 1.50 -8.96 -12.73
C LEU A 120 2.55 -9.74 -13.56
N ALA A 121 2.88 -9.27 -14.76
CA ALA A 121 3.91 -9.89 -15.60
C ALA A 121 5.30 -9.80 -14.96
N LEU A 122 5.62 -8.68 -14.29
CA LEU A 122 6.87 -8.53 -13.54
C LEU A 122 6.91 -9.46 -12.33
N LEU A 123 5.87 -9.48 -11.50
CA LEU A 123 5.84 -10.29 -10.27
C LEU A 123 6.01 -11.79 -10.55
N ARG A 124 5.47 -12.30 -11.66
CA ARG A 124 5.63 -13.71 -12.07
C ARG A 124 7.07 -14.13 -12.37
N ARG A 125 8.01 -13.20 -12.41
CA ARG A 125 9.43 -13.45 -12.71
C ARG A 125 10.28 -13.62 -11.45
N TYR A 126 9.67 -13.59 -10.27
CA TYR A 126 10.38 -13.60 -9.00
C TYR A 126 9.71 -14.54 -7.99
N ASN A 127 10.49 -15.07 -7.08
CA ASN A 127 10.01 -15.63 -5.83
C ASN A 127 9.75 -14.49 -4.85
N MET A 128 8.57 -14.46 -4.25
CA MET A 128 8.22 -13.43 -3.26
C MET A 128 8.56 -13.90 -1.86
N HIS A 129 9.22 -13.03 -1.09
CA HIS A 129 9.58 -13.23 0.30
C HIS A 129 9.11 -12.07 1.17
N SER A 130 8.71 -12.37 2.40
CA SER A 130 8.39 -11.34 3.38
C SER A 130 9.66 -10.66 3.90
N ASP A 131 9.62 -9.33 4.04
CA ASP A 131 10.70 -8.57 4.69
C ASP A 131 10.72 -8.71 6.21
N ILE A 132 9.55 -8.99 6.82
CA ILE A 132 9.38 -8.99 8.29
C ILE A 132 8.89 -10.33 8.85
N GLY A 133 8.88 -11.38 8.05
CA GLY A 133 8.54 -12.73 8.51
C GLY A 133 7.04 -12.98 8.73
N THR A 134 6.17 -12.26 8.02
CA THR A 134 4.71 -12.42 8.05
C THR A 134 4.14 -12.69 6.66
N ALA A 135 2.86 -13.01 6.58
CA ALA A 135 2.17 -13.10 5.30
C ALA A 135 1.82 -11.70 4.79
N HIS A 136 2.02 -11.49 3.49
CA HIS A 136 1.74 -10.24 2.81
C HIS A 136 0.93 -10.44 1.55
N HIS A 137 0.18 -9.41 1.18
CA HIS A 137 -0.41 -9.27 -0.13
C HIS A 137 -0.25 -7.84 -0.66
N LEU A 138 -0.24 -7.69 -1.98
CA LEU A 138 -0.17 -6.39 -2.62
C LEU A 138 -1.53 -6.00 -3.19
N PHE A 139 -1.98 -4.79 -2.87
CA PHE A 139 -3.03 -4.12 -3.61
C PHE A 139 -2.42 -3.36 -4.77
N ILE A 140 -2.88 -3.61 -5.98
CA ILE A 140 -2.40 -2.93 -7.20
C ILE A 140 -3.60 -2.39 -7.95
N ALA A 141 -3.56 -1.10 -8.32
CA ALA A 141 -4.61 -0.46 -9.09
C ALA A 141 -4.02 0.47 -10.15
N ASP A 142 -4.70 0.63 -11.29
CA ASP A 142 -4.28 1.47 -12.40
C ASP A 142 -5.30 2.54 -12.81
N ALA A 143 -4.87 3.48 -13.64
CA ALA A 143 -5.69 4.59 -14.12
C ALA A 143 -6.89 4.12 -14.98
N ALA A 144 -6.82 2.95 -15.61
CA ALA A 144 -7.95 2.36 -16.34
C ALA A 144 -9.06 1.86 -15.41
N GLY A 145 -8.74 1.71 -14.11
CA GLY A 145 -9.67 1.27 -13.08
C GLY A 145 -9.64 -0.22 -12.83
N ASN A 146 -8.61 -0.92 -13.28
CA ASN A 146 -8.35 -2.26 -12.82
C ASN A 146 -7.81 -2.21 -11.39
N SER A 147 -8.19 -3.19 -10.56
CA SER A 147 -7.61 -3.34 -9.22
C SER A 147 -7.62 -4.80 -8.79
N VAL A 148 -6.50 -5.24 -8.24
CA VAL A 148 -6.28 -6.62 -7.83
C VAL A 148 -5.59 -6.70 -6.47
N CYS A 149 -5.88 -7.78 -5.76
CA CYS A 149 -5.07 -8.31 -4.68
C CYS A 149 -4.14 -9.39 -5.26
N VAL A 150 -2.86 -9.31 -4.96
CA VAL A 150 -1.88 -10.34 -5.31
C VAL A 150 -1.37 -10.98 -4.03
N GLU A 151 -1.53 -12.29 -3.92
CA GLU A 151 -1.25 -13.07 -2.73
C GLU A 151 -0.34 -14.25 -3.06
N TRP A 152 0.44 -14.68 -2.07
CA TRP A 152 1.33 -15.84 -2.20
C TRP A 152 0.98 -16.86 -1.11
N ALA A 153 0.48 -18.00 -1.55
CA ALA A 153 0.10 -19.11 -0.70
C ALA A 153 0.49 -20.43 -1.38
N ASP A 154 0.83 -21.45 -0.60
CA ASP A 154 1.18 -22.77 -1.11
C ASP A 154 2.19 -22.74 -2.26
N ASN A 155 3.21 -21.89 -2.15
CA ASN A 155 4.25 -21.65 -3.16
C ASN A 155 3.73 -21.14 -4.53
N ARG A 156 2.57 -20.47 -4.56
CA ARG A 156 1.94 -19.95 -5.78
C ARG A 156 1.50 -18.50 -5.61
N MET A 157 1.52 -17.77 -6.71
CA MET A 157 0.94 -16.44 -6.79
C MET A 157 -0.53 -16.53 -7.21
N TYR A 158 -1.40 -15.94 -6.41
CA TYR A 158 -2.83 -15.79 -6.67
C TYR A 158 -3.16 -14.34 -6.98
N VAL A 159 -4.14 -14.13 -7.86
CA VAL A 159 -4.61 -12.79 -8.25
C VAL A 159 -6.13 -12.78 -8.13
N THR A 160 -6.66 -11.87 -7.33
CA THR A 160 -8.10 -11.70 -7.12
C THR A 160 -8.49 -10.26 -7.44
N GLU A 161 -9.45 -10.05 -8.33
CA GLU A 161 -10.02 -8.72 -8.57
C GLU A 161 -10.77 -8.23 -7.32
N THR A 162 -10.45 -7.02 -6.87
CA THR A 162 -11.12 -6.42 -5.70
C THR A 162 -11.08 -4.90 -5.73
N ASN A 163 -12.10 -4.27 -5.14
CA ASN A 163 -12.17 -2.83 -4.94
C ASN A 163 -11.82 -2.42 -3.50
N VAL A 164 -11.95 -3.36 -2.58
CA VAL A 164 -11.65 -3.19 -1.15
C VAL A 164 -10.73 -4.33 -0.73
N LEU A 165 -9.69 -4.01 0.00
CA LEU A 165 -8.76 -4.98 0.55
C LEU A 165 -8.44 -4.62 2.00
N ASN A 166 -8.36 -5.63 2.83
CA ASN A 166 -7.97 -5.52 4.22
C ASN A 166 -7.05 -6.70 4.61
N ASN A 167 -6.71 -6.87 5.89
CA ASN A 167 -5.70 -7.81 6.38
C ASN A 167 -6.21 -9.27 6.47
N HIS A 168 -6.75 -9.81 5.38
CA HIS A 168 -7.14 -11.21 5.27
C HIS A 168 -6.96 -11.74 3.85
N TYR A 169 -6.78 -13.05 3.71
CA TYR A 169 -6.64 -13.68 2.41
C TYR A 169 -7.94 -13.66 1.60
N LEU A 170 -7.83 -13.31 0.32
CA LEU A 170 -8.92 -13.41 -0.66
C LEU A 170 -8.81 -14.69 -1.48
N CYS A 171 -7.64 -15.30 -1.60
CA CYS A 171 -7.43 -16.46 -2.45
C CYS A 171 -8.11 -17.71 -1.89
N ALA A 172 -8.61 -18.56 -2.81
CA ALA A 172 -9.31 -19.78 -2.47
C ALA A 172 -8.46 -20.79 -1.65
N ALA A 173 -7.14 -20.74 -1.79
CA ALA A 173 -6.22 -21.62 -1.04
C ALA A 173 -6.23 -21.36 0.47
N LYS A 174 -6.67 -20.16 0.89
CA LYS A 174 -6.70 -19.74 2.29
C LYS A 174 -8.10 -19.37 2.78
N GLN A 175 -9.14 -19.88 2.13
CA GLN A 175 -10.52 -19.67 2.58
C GLN A 175 -10.73 -20.24 3.99
N GLY A 176 -11.33 -19.42 4.87
CA GLY A 176 -11.61 -19.78 6.26
C GLY A 176 -10.55 -19.31 7.27
N ILE A 177 -9.45 -18.72 6.83
CA ILE A 177 -8.59 -17.93 7.71
C ILE A 177 -9.30 -16.62 7.98
N THR A 178 -9.77 -16.42 9.20
CA THR A 178 -10.51 -15.23 9.60
C THR A 178 -9.55 -14.11 9.98
N SER A 179 -9.86 -12.91 9.54
CA SER A 179 -9.21 -11.70 10.03
C SER A 179 -9.69 -11.37 11.47
N GLY A 180 -8.94 -10.55 12.18
CA GLY A 180 -9.34 -10.04 13.49
C GLY A 180 -10.60 -9.13 13.40
N GLU A 181 -11.26 -8.90 14.55
CA GLU A 181 -12.48 -8.08 14.62
C GLU A 181 -12.28 -6.67 14.04
N GLU A 182 -11.13 -6.05 14.28
CA GLU A 182 -10.82 -4.71 13.76
C GLU A 182 -10.71 -4.71 12.24
N SER A 183 -10.05 -5.69 11.65
CA SER A 183 -9.96 -5.86 10.20
C SER A 183 -11.35 -6.02 9.58
N ASN A 184 -12.21 -6.85 10.17
CA ASN A 184 -13.59 -7.02 9.70
C ASN A 184 -14.40 -5.71 9.80
N ARG A 185 -14.19 -4.92 10.85
CA ARG A 185 -14.81 -3.60 11.02
C ARG A 185 -14.38 -2.64 9.91
N HIS A 186 -13.08 -2.56 9.60
CA HIS A 186 -12.56 -1.70 8.53
C HIS A 186 -13.17 -2.09 7.18
N GLU A 187 -13.17 -3.38 6.87
CA GLU A 187 -13.76 -3.88 5.62
C GLU A 187 -15.24 -3.52 5.51
N ALA A 188 -16.02 -3.74 6.55
CA ALA A 188 -17.45 -3.44 6.57
C ALA A 188 -17.71 -1.93 6.34
N ILE A 189 -16.91 -1.04 6.93
CA ILE A 189 -16.98 0.41 6.70
C ILE A 189 -16.68 0.74 5.24
N LEU A 190 -15.57 0.24 4.70
CA LEU A 190 -15.14 0.55 3.33
C LEU A 190 -16.12 0.00 2.29
N LEU A 191 -16.64 -1.22 2.50
CA LEU A 191 -17.67 -1.82 1.64
C LEU A 191 -18.98 -1.03 1.71
N ARG A 192 -19.39 -0.56 2.88
CA ARG A 192 -20.58 0.29 3.03
C ARG A 192 -20.43 1.58 2.23
N TRP A 193 -19.32 2.32 2.41
CA TRP A 193 -19.05 3.53 1.62
C TRP A 193 -19.05 3.27 0.12
N TYR A 194 -18.42 2.19 -0.31
CA TYR A 194 -18.38 1.79 -1.71
C TYR A 194 -19.77 1.49 -2.27
N ASN A 195 -20.57 0.69 -1.57
CA ASN A 195 -21.88 0.23 -2.03
C ASN A 195 -22.94 1.35 -1.99
N GLU A 196 -23.00 2.14 -0.91
CA GLU A 196 -23.95 3.25 -0.77
C GLU A 196 -23.73 4.34 -1.83
N ASN A 197 -22.51 4.47 -2.36
CA ASN A 197 -22.16 5.41 -3.42
C ASN A 197 -22.00 4.73 -4.80
N ASN A 198 -22.42 3.49 -4.98
CA ASN A 198 -22.30 2.73 -6.24
C ASN A 198 -20.86 2.72 -6.81
N GLY A 199 -19.85 2.68 -5.95
CA GLY A 199 -18.43 2.73 -6.31
C GLY A 199 -17.93 4.08 -6.84
N ILE A 200 -18.73 5.15 -6.68
CA ILE A 200 -18.38 6.52 -7.11
C ILE A 200 -18.18 7.39 -5.87
N LEU A 201 -16.96 7.86 -5.65
CA LEU A 201 -16.60 8.69 -4.51
C LEU A 201 -15.81 9.92 -4.98
N THR A 202 -16.02 11.05 -4.33
CA THR A 202 -15.07 12.17 -4.40
C THR A 202 -13.84 11.90 -3.55
N ALA A 203 -12.74 12.64 -3.77
CA ALA A 203 -11.57 12.54 -2.90
C ALA A 203 -11.89 12.86 -1.43
N ALA A 204 -12.80 13.80 -1.17
CA ALA A 204 -13.27 14.13 0.18
C ALA A 204 -14.03 12.95 0.80
N GLN A 205 -14.98 12.35 0.10
CA GLN A 205 -15.70 11.15 0.58
C GLN A 205 -14.75 9.96 0.81
N MET A 206 -13.71 9.80 -0.03
CA MET A 206 -12.69 8.79 0.21
C MET A 206 -11.93 9.07 1.52
N ALA A 207 -11.57 10.34 1.79
CA ALA A 207 -10.93 10.72 3.05
C ALA A 207 -11.87 10.50 4.26
N ASP A 208 -13.17 10.79 4.13
CA ASP A 208 -14.18 10.52 5.17
C ASP A 208 -14.29 9.00 5.45
N ALA A 209 -14.31 8.17 4.41
CA ALA A 209 -14.31 6.71 4.55
C ALA A 209 -13.06 6.19 5.28
N LEU A 210 -11.88 6.73 4.94
CA LEU A 210 -10.62 6.40 5.63
C LEU A 210 -10.63 6.88 7.08
N SER A 211 -11.19 8.06 7.35
CA SER A 211 -11.34 8.60 8.71
C SER A 211 -12.24 7.73 9.58
N GLU A 212 -13.29 7.18 9.02
CA GLU A 212 -14.18 6.26 9.75
C GLU A 212 -13.54 4.88 9.96
N ALA A 213 -12.77 4.39 8.97
CA ALA A 213 -12.08 3.12 9.02
C ALA A 213 -10.70 3.17 9.72
N GLN A 214 -10.35 4.27 10.38
CA GLN A 214 -9.07 4.39 11.07
C GLN A 214 -8.99 3.48 12.31
N SER A 215 -7.77 3.03 12.64
CA SER A 215 -7.44 2.37 13.89
C SER A 215 -7.06 3.39 14.96
N MET A 216 -7.52 3.17 16.19
CA MET A 216 -7.17 4.00 17.35
C MET A 216 -5.96 3.42 18.08
N PRO A 217 -5.13 4.26 18.72
CA PRO A 217 -4.02 3.78 19.54
C PRO A 217 -4.49 2.87 20.67
N ASN A 218 -3.73 1.79 20.92
CA ASN A 218 -3.98 0.88 22.03
C ASN A 218 -2.65 0.28 22.53
N GLY A 219 -2.21 0.68 23.73
CA GLY A 219 -0.93 0.28 24.28
C GLY A 219 0.25 0.77 23.42
N THR A 220 1.09 -0.15 22.96
CA THR A 220 2.22 0.14 22.07
C THR A 220 1.79 0.34 20.61
N TYR A 221 0.61 -0.13 20.24
CA TYR A 221 0.05 0.05 18.91
C TYR A 221 -0.39 1.48 18.70
N GLY A 222 0.21 2.14 17.71
CA GLY A 222 -0.02 3.56 17.44
C GLY A 222 -1.29 3.86 16.63
N GLY A 223 -1.99 2.84 16.15
CA GLY A 223 -3.15 2.98 15.27
C GLY A 223 -2.77 3.48 13.88
N THR A 224 -3.67 4.17 13.19
CA THR A 224 -3.41 4.71 11.85
C THR A 224 -2.34 5.79 11.90
N GLN A 225 -1.21 5.54 11.28
CA GLN A 225 -0.05 6.44 11.23
C GLN A 225 -0.15 7.45 10.10
N TRP A 226 -0.57 7.02 8.92
CA TRP A 226 -0.96 7.91 7.83
C TRP A 226 -2.15 7.35 7.07
N SER A 227 -2.89 8.27 6.46
CA SER A 227 -3.88 7.96 5.44
C SER A 227 -3.49 8.68 4.17
N VAL A 228 -3.79 8.10 3.01
CA VAL A 228 -3.49 8.71 1.72
C VAL A 228 -4.62 8.47 0.74
N VAL A 229 -4.95 9.51 -0.03
CA VAL A 229 -5.83 9.44 -1.19
C VAL A 229 -4.99 9.71 -2.44
N TYR A 230 -4.90 8.71 -3.30
CA TYR A 230 -4.25 8.80 -4.61
C TYR A 230 -5.28 9.14 -5.68
N ASP A 231 -4.97 10.11 -6.53
CA ASP A 231 -5.66 10.37 -7.79
C ASP A 231 -4.80 9.82 -8.94
N LEU A 232 -5.29 8.77 -9.60
CA LEU A 232 -4.52 8.04 -10.58
C LEU A 232 -4.45 8.75 -11.93
N HIS A 233 -5.36 9.70 -12.18
CA HIS A 233 -5.38 10.50 -13.39
C HIS A 233 -4.37 11.66 -13.32
N THR A 234 -4.34 12.36 -12.20
CA THR A 234 -3.40 13.46 -11.97
C THR A 234 -2.03 12.99 -11.47
N CYS A 235 -1.89 11.70 -11.13
CA CYS A 235 -0.70 11.10 -10.53
C CYS A 235 -0.29 11.88 -9.27
N SER A 236 -1.24 12.10 -8.37
CA SER A 236 -1.04 12.84 -7.13
C SER A 236 -1.47 12.03 -5.91
N ALA A 237 -0.93 12.42 -4.75
CA ALA A 237 -1.20 11.81 -3.46
C ALA A 237 -1.52 12.91 -2.43
N THR A 238 -2.61 12.77 -1.70
CA THR A 238 -2.95 13.65 -0.59
C THR A 238 -2.88 12.86 0.71
N TYR A 239 -1.92 13.23 1.57
CA TYR A 239 -1.68 12.55 2.85
C TYR A 239 -2.38 13.26 4.01
N TYR A 240 -2.75 12.46 5.00
CA TYR A 240 -3.24 12.86 6.32
C TYR A 240 -2.40 12.13 7.36
N TRP A 241 -1.84 12.89 8.32
CA TRP A 241 -0.91 12.36 9.30
C TRP A 241 -1.60 12.06 10.63
N GLN A 242 -1.35 10.89 11.19
CA GLN A 242 -1.82 10.47 12.52
C GLN A 242 -3.30 10.80 12.78
N ARG A 243 -4.19 10.38 11.88
CA ARG A 243 -5.65 10.54 11.99
C ARG A 243 -6.15 12.00 11.95
N ASN A 244 -5.28 12.95 11.60
CA ASN A 244 -5.68 14.37 11.48
C ASN A 244 -6.15 14.68 10.05
N PHE A 245 -7.40 14.42 9.78
CA PHE A 245 -8.02 14.71 8.47
C PHE A 245 -8.35 16.20 8.26
N ALA A 246 -8.21 17.05 9.29
CA ALA A 246 -8.36 18.49 9.13
C ALA A 246 -7.17 19.16 8.43
N LYS A 247 -6.02 18.45 8.34
CA LYS A 247 -4.81 18.95 7.70
C LYS A 247 -4.30 17.95 6.66
N SER A 248 -4.27 18.39 5.41
CA SER A 248 -3.80 17.59 4.27
C SER A 248 -2.43 18.04 3.78
N TYR A 249 -1.69 17.11 3.17
CA TYR A 249 -0.37 17.32 2.61
C TYR A 249 -0.34 16.76 1.17
N PRO A 250 -0.53 17.63 0.15
CA PRO A 250 -0.55 17.19 -1.23
C PRO A 250 0.86 17.03 -1.81
N PHE A 251 1.04 15.99 -2.62
CA PHE A 251 2.24 15.73 -3.41
C PHE A 251 1.85 15.36 -4.84
N SER A 252 2.69 15.73 -5.80
CA SER A 252 2.54 15.34 -7.20
C SER A 252 3.78 14.61 -7.67
N VAL A 253 3.57 13.61 -8.52
CA VAL A 253 4.66 12.90 -9.20
C VAL A 253 5.34 13.83 -10.22
N ARG A 254 4.56 14.71 -10.85
CA ARG A 254 5.00 15.67 -11.90
C ARG A 254 5.33 17.04 -11.34
#